data_0086d0607b464a4f68bf06878b2dda8d
#
_entry.id   0086d0607b464a4f68bf06878b2dda8d
#
_cell.length_a   1.000
_cell.length_b   1.000
_cell.length_c   1.000
_cell.angle_alpha   90.00
_cell.angle_beta   90.00
_cell.angle_gamma   90.00
#
_symmetry.space_group_name_H-M   'P 1'
#
loop_
_entity.id
_entity.type
_entity.pdbx_description
1 polymer ?
#
loop_
_entity_poly.entity_id
_entity_poly.type
_entity_poly.pdbx_seq_one_letter_code
_entity_poly.pdbx_strand_id
1 'polypeptide(L)'
;MSRFSQRHLLLFLNNIGRPTVEELNIILVNPKHTNMSTALKRLESFQRYEKDDVVDRNLLVAAGYFFCGTEDKVTCFWCDGSLEKWSRGDDPWIEHAK
;
A
#
# COMPACT_ATOMS: atom_id res chain seq x y z
N MET A 1 11.20 -10.15 -7.04
CA MET A 1 9.77 -10.42 -6.86
C MET A 1 8.96 -9.22 -7.35
N SER A 2 8.05 -9.49 -8.21
CA SER A 2 7.15 -8.44 -8.67
C SER A 2 6.18 -8.08 -7.56
N ARG A 3 6.16 -6.82 -7.16
CA ARG A 3 5.19 -6.33 -6.20
C ARG A 3 4.07 -5.63 -6.96
N PHE A 4 2.87 -6.16 -6.83
CA PHE A 4 1.70 -5.51 -7.38
C PHE A 4 1.33 -4.36 -6.46
N SER A 5 1.41 -3.13 -6.94
CA SER A 5 1.22 -1.93 -6.13
C SER A 5 -0.03 -1.16 -6.55
N GLN A 6 -0.50 -0.27 -5.68
CA GLN A 6 -1.60 0.62 -6.03
C GLN A 6 -1.20 1.58 -7.14
N ARG A 7 0.07 1.97 -7.18
CA ARG A 7 0.58 2.79 -8.28
C ARG A 7 0.49 2.04 -9.60
N HIS A 8 0.86 0.75 -9.59
CA HIS A 8 0.74 -0.11 -10.76
C HIS A 8 -0.73 -0.19 -11.20
N LEU A 9 -1.64 -0.34 -10.26
CA LEU A 9 -3.07 -0.35 -10.55
C LEU A 9 -3.54 0.94 -11.21
N LEU A 10 -3.11 2.09 -10.69
CA LEU A 10 -3.47 3.38 -11.29
C LEU A 10 -2.93 3.52 -12.71
N LEU A 11 -1.69 3.08 -12.96
CA LEU A 11 -1.12 3.09 -14.30
C LEU A 11 -1.92 2.20 -15.24
N PHE A 12 -2.30 1.03 -14.77
CA PHE A 12 -3.14 0.11 -15.53
C PHE A 12 -4.45 0.77 -15.94
N LEU A 13 -5.15 1.36 -14.97
CA LEU A 13 -6.44 2.00 -15.23
C LEU A 13 -6.33 3.19 -16.17
N ASN A 14 -5.23 3.94 -16.11
CA ASN A 14 -5.03 5.13 -16.95
C ASN A 14 -4.56 4.79 -18.35
N ASN A 15 -3.76 3.73 -18.53
CA ASN A 15 -3.10 3.43 -19.79
C ASN A 15 -3.90 2.51 -20.72
N ILE A 16 -4.75 1.66 -20.16
CA ILE A 16 -5.55 0.75 -20.98
C ILE A 16 -7.01 1.17 -21.11
N GLY A 17 -7.32 2.38 -20.69
CA GLY A 17 -8.68 2.88 -20.77
C GLY A 17 -9.61 2.19 -19.80
N ARG A 18 -10.80 1.82 -20.26
CA ARG A 18 -11.80 1.20 -19.39
C ARG A 18 -11.52 -0.30 -19.22
N PRO A 19 -11.25 -0.75 -18.00
CA PRO A 19 -11.07 -2.18 -17.79
C PRO A 19 -12.40 -2.93 -17.97
N THR A 20 -12.31 -4.21 -18.29
CA THR A 20 -13.49 -5.07 -18.33
C THR A 20 -14.01 -5.31 -16.92
N VAL A 21 -15.25 -5.80 -16.83
CA VAL A 21 -15.84 -6.15 -15.53
C VAL A 21 -15.00 -7.24 -14.85
N GLU A 22 -14.49 -8.20 -15.61
CA GLU A 22 -13.63 -9.25 -15.06
C GLU A 22 -12.33 -8.70 -14.50
N GLU A 23 -11.69 -7.77 -15.22
CA GLU A 23 -10.46 -7.14 -14.77
C GLU A 23 -10.70 -6.35 -13.49
N LEU A 24 -11.80 -5.61 -13.40
CA LEU A 24 -12.16 -4.88 -12.19
C LEU A 24 -12.40 -5.81 -11.02
N ASN A 25 -13.06 -6.94 -11.24
CA ASN A 25 -13.31 -7.93 -10.20
C ASN A 25 -12.00 -8.49 -9.67
N ILE A 26 -11.07 -8.86 -10.54
CA ILE A 26 -9.76 -9.36 -10.15
C ILE A 26 -9.01 -8.31 -9.32
N ILE A 27 -9.07 -7.07 -9.74
CA ILE A 27 -8.36 -5.96 -9.09
C ILE A 27 -9.00 -5.60 -7.74
N LEU A 28 -10.33 -5.56 -7.67
CA LEU A 28 -11.04 -4.99 -6.52
C LEU A 28 -11.53 -6.04 -5.51
N VAL A 29 -11.61 -7.31 -5.90
CA VAL A 29 -12.26 -8.33 -5.07
C VAL A 29 -11.29 -9.23 -4.33
N ASN A 30 -9.99 -9.22 -4.66
CA ASN A 30 -9.03 -10.14 -4.06
C ASN A 30 -7.85 -9.48 -3.34
N PRO A 31 -8.10 -8.54 -2.40
CA PRO A 31 -7.01 -8.06 -1.56
C PRO A 31 -6.59 -9.15 -0.59
N LYS A 32 -5.30 -9.20 -0.27
CA LYS A 32 -4.76 -10.20 0.66
C LYS A 32 -5.18 -9.93 2.10
N HIS A 33 -5.38 -8.66 2.45
CA HIS A 33 -5.77 -8.25 3.78
C HIS A 33 -7.06 -7.45 3.72
N THR A 34 -8.20 -8.14 3.64
CA THR A 34 -9.52 -7.50 3.51
C THR A 34 -9.85 -6.62 4.70
N ASN A 35 -9.38 -6.99 5.90
CA ASN A 35 -9.60 -6.21 7.12
C ASN A 35 -8.85 -4.86 7.10
N MET A 36 -7.92 -4.68 6.18
CA MET A 36 -7.15 -3.43 6.03
C MET A 36 -7.48 -2.69 4.73
N SER A 37 -8.62 -3.00 4.12
CA SER A 37 -8.99 -2.44 2.82
C SER A 37 -9.42 -0.97 2.89
N THR A 38 -9.78 -0.45 4.06
CA THR A 38 -10.12 0.97 4.19
C THR A 38 -8.93 1.75 4.72
N ALA A 39 -8.82 3.02 4.30
CA ALA A 39 -7.77 3.90 4.79
C ALA A 39 -7.86 4.09 6.31
N LEU A 40 -9.07 4.15 6.85
CA LEU A 40 -9.26 4.31 8.29
C LEU A 40 -8.66 3.13 9.07
N LYS A 41 -8.93 1.90 8.63
CA LYS A 41 -8.37 0.72 9.29
C LYS A 41 -6.86 0.69 9.20
N ARG A 42 -6.31 1.07 8.05
CA ARG A 42 -4.86 1.15 7.89
C ARG A 42 -4.27 2.21 8.84
N LEU A 43 -4.91 3.38 8.91
CA LEU A 43 -4.44 4.45 9.79
C LEU A 43 -4.47 4.02 11.26
N GLU A 44 -5.51 3.32 11.68
CA GLU A 44 -5.61 2.81 13.04
C GLU A 44 -4.43 1.89 13.40
N SER A 45 -3.88 1.16 12.43
CA SER A 45 -2.75 0.27 12.67
C SER A 45 -1.48 1.02 13.09
N PHE A 46 -1.40 2.32 12.77
CA PHE A 46 -0.20 3.12 13.02
C PHE A 46 -0.16 3.77 14.41
N GLN A 47 -1.03 3.38 15.35
CA GLN A 47 -1.07 4.01 16.66
C GLN A 47 0.26 3.99 17.39
N ARG A 48 1.04 2.91 17.24
CA ARG A 48 2.35 2.78 17.90
C ARG A 48 3.53 3.06 16.97
N TYR A 49 3.25 3.54 15.78
CA TYR A 49 4.28 3.87 14.82
C TYR A 49 5.00 5.15 15.24
N GLU A 50 6.33 5.13 15.27
CA GLU A 50 7.14 6.23 15.79
C GLU A 50 8.11 6.82 14.75
N LYS A 51 7.92 6.54 13.48
CA LYS A 51 8.85 6.95 12.42
C LYS A 51 8.26 8.00 11.48
N ASP A 52 7.28 8.78 11.94
CA ASP A 52 6.66 9.82 11.10
C ASP A 52 7.67 10.86 10.60
N ASP A 53 8.77 11.05 11.33
CA ASP A 53 9.82 11.97 10.91
C ASP A 53 10.65 11.43 9.75
N VAL A 54 10.58 10.14 9.49
CA VAL A 54 11.26 9.48 8.37
C VAL A 54 10.30 9.31 7.21
N VAL A 55 9.18 8.63 7.44
CA VAL A 55 8.10 8.50 6.45
C VAL A 55 6.76 8.70 7.17
N ASP A 56 6.01 9.70 6.73
CA ASP A 56 4.73 10.05 7.32
C ASP A 56 3.72 8.91 7.15
N ARG A 57 3.04 8.55 8.24
CA ARG A 57 2.03 7.48 8.21
C ARG A 57 0.91 7.75 7.21
N ASN A 58 0.56 9.00 7.00
CA ASN A 58 -0.51 9.33 6.07
C ASN A 58 -0.12 8.99 4.63
N LEU A 59 1.15 9.16 4.29
CA LEU A 59 1.66 8.76 2.97
C LEU A 59 1.67 7.25 2.82
N LEU A 60 2.02 6.54 3.87
CA LEU A 60 2.01 5.08 3.87
C LEU A 60 0.59 4.54 3.71
N VAL A 61 -0.36 5.10 4.47
CA VAL A 61 -1.77 4.72 4.38
C VAL A 61 -2.31 4.96 2.98
N ALA A 62 -1.99 6.12 2.39
CA ALA A 62 -2.44 6.46 1.03
C ALA A 62 -1.90 5.49 -0.01
N ALA A 63 -0.69 4.99 0.19
CA ALA A 63 -0.07 4.02 -0.72
C ALA A 63 -0.55 2.57 -0.48
N GLY A 64 -1.45 2.36 0.47
CA GLY A 64 -2.02 1.05 0.73
C GLY A 64 -1.39 0.26 1.86
N TYR A 65 -0.49 0.88 2.61
CA TYR A 65 0.23 0.19 3.67
C TYR A 65 -0.47 0.28 5.03
N PHE A 66 -0.33 -0.78 5.81
CA PHE A 66 -0.66 -0.77 7.23
C PHE A 66 0.59 -1.19 8.02
N PHE A 67 0.63 -0.79 9.30
CA PHE A 67 1.77 -1.04 10.16
C PHE A 67 1.71 -2.45 10.74
N CYS A 68 2.86 -3.15 10.72
CA CYS A 68 2.94 -4.51 11.23
C CYS A 68 3.19 -4.58 12.74
N GLY A 69 3.40 -3.44 13.38
CA GLY A 69 3.58 -3.38 14.82
C GLY A 69 5.03 -3.49 15.29
N THR A 70 5.99 -3.59 14.38
CA THR A 70 7.41 -3.73 14.71
C THR A 70 8.24 -2.73 13.92
N GLU A 71 9.08 -1.96 14.60
CA GLU A 71 10.03 -1.01 13.98
C GLU A 71 9.30 -0.07 12.99
N ASP A 72 9.64 -0.16 11.71
CA ASP A 72 9.00 0.63 10.66
C ASP A 72 8.43 -0.26 9.55
N LYS A 73 8.20 -1.53 9.84
CA LYS A 73 7.72 -2.49 8.86
C LYS A 73 6.25 -2.28 8.54
N VAL A 74 5.96 -2.16 7.26
CA VAL A 74 4.60 -1.99 6.75
C VAL A 74 4.32 -3.03 5.67
N THR A 75 3.04 -3.35 5.50
CA THR A 75 2.58 -4.34 4.52
C THR A 75 1.45 -3.75 3.70
N CYS A 76 1.45 -4.02 2.41
CA CYS A 76 0.37 -3.59 1.53
C CYS A 76 -0.85 -4.51 1.72
N PHE A 77 -2.02 -3.89 1.93
CA PHE A 77 -3.25 -4.66 2.12
C PHE A 77 -3.65 -5.43 0.87
N TRP A 78 -3.20 -4.97 -0.29
CA TRP A 78 -3.59 -5.54 -1.57
C TRP A 78 -2.70 -6.71 -1.98
N CYS A 79 -1.39 -6.49 -2.04
CA CYS A 79 -0.45 -7.45 -2.61
C CYS A 79 0.36 -8.22 -1.57
N ASP A 80 0.20 -7.88 -0.29
CA ASP A 80 0.95 -8.50 0.81
C ASP A 80 2.46 -8.21 0.79
N GLY A 81 2.91 -7.31 -0.07
CA GLY A 81 4.32 -6.91 -0.08
C GLY A 81 4.67 -6.08 1.15
N SER A 82 5.81 -6.37 1.77
CA SER A 82 6.26 -5.68 2.97
C SER A 82 7.53 -4.90 2.72
N LEU A 83 7.65 -3.76 3.39
CA LEU A 83 8.84 -2.91 3.34
C LEU A 83 9.20 -2.46 4.75
N GLU A 84 10.49 -2.32 4.99
CA GLU A 84 11.02 -1.82 6.25
C GLU A 84 12.33 -1.08 5.98
N LYS A 85 12.89 -0.48 7.01
CA LYS A 85 14.13 0.28 6.92
C LYS A 85 14.01 1.46 5.96
N TRP A 86 12.95 2.22 6.20
CA TRP A 86 12.69 3.42 5.42
C TRP A 86 13.75 4.48 5.67
N SER A 87 14.06 5.26 4.62
CA SER A 87 14.98 6.40 4.73
C SER A 87 14.22 7.69 4.48
N ARG A 88 14.73 8.78 5.04
CA ARG A 88 14.15 10.10 4.79
C ARG A 88 14.15 10.39 3.29
N GLY A 89 13.03 10.88 2.79
CA GLY A 89 12.87 11.16 1.37
C GLY A 89 12.34 9.99 0.57
N ASP A 90 12.21 8.81 1.14
CA ASP A 90 11.57 7.70 0.44
C ASP A 90 10.11 8.03 0.17
N ASP A 91 9.67 7.73 -1.05
CA ASP A 91 8.28 7.91 -1.45
C ASP A 91 7.62 6.53 -1.42
N PRO A 92 6.59 6.32 -0.56
CA PRO A 92 5.93 5.02 -0.46
C PRO A 92 5.41 4.48 -1.77
N TRP A 93 4.94 5.34 -2.66
CA TRP A 93 4.46 4.93 -3.97
C TRP A 93 5.59 4.39 -4.84
N ILE A 94 6.73 5.07 -4.82
CA ILE A 94 7.89 4.68 -5.62
C ILE A 94 8.49 3.39 -5.08
N GLU A 95 8.67 3.30 -3.77
CA GLU A 95 9.22 2.09 -3.15
C GLU A 95 8.29 0.90 -3.36
N HIS A 96 6.99 1.13 -3.33
CA HIS A 96 6.00 0.09 -3.55
C HIS A 96 6.06 -0.45 -4.99
N ALA A 97 6.37 0.41 -5.96
CA ALA A 97 6.42 0.05 -7.38
C ALA A 97 7.69 -0.71 -7.77
N LYS A 98 8.71 -0.69 -6.93
CA LYS A 98 9.96 -1.43 -7.20
C LYS A 98 9.77 -2.96 -7.00
#